data_9402266b36e472888ede7aba337b5593
#
_entry.id   9402266b36e472888ede7aba337b5593
#
_cell.length_a   1.000
_cell.length_b   1.000
_cell.length_c   1.000
_cell.angle_alpha   90.00
_cell.angle_beta   90.00
_cell.angle_gamma   90.00
#
_symmetry.space_group_name_H-M   'P 1'
#
loop_
_entity.id
_entity.type
_entity.pdbx_description
1 polymer ?
#
loop_
_entity_poly.entity_id
_entity_poly.type
_entity_poly.pdbx_seq_one_letter_code
_entity_poly.pdbx_strand_id
1 'polypeptide(L)'
;GYSAPFSFPLDEVVQRNGKNRLIVKVWSPWDEKVAGDRQEERTGAVYRNMVKGTYEHSDTFIQRDVNPVGIYGSVSLRIQKGTGFAENPEFSYQLDEALERADLHLQVKVRRPEAVSLRWSITDCFTGVVVLSKNEELTGVQPCGDSELAVACLDGTLSNVRLWNTWDKGTPFVYRVKVTLCAKNGTVLDAYEETTGFRKIEMQRTPEMTKFILNGKDFYMRGTAYFPDVYVSAMNEERYRRDLLQIKNSGFNMVRVHVHVDLPVFYELCDELGLGIMHDSEYNWTRSEEHTSE
;
A
#
# COMPACT_ATOMS: atom_id res chain seq x y z
N GLY A 1 -0.39 14.62 -6.59
CA GLY A 1 -0.46 13.45 -5.74
C GLY A 1 -0.65 13.84 -4.29
N TYR A 2 -1.58 13.23 -3.63
CA TYR A 2 -1.82 13.32 -2.21
C TYR A 2 -1.89 11.91 -1.67
N SER A 3 -1.06 11.60 -0.69
CA SER A 3 -0.96 10.28 -0.05
C SER A 3 -0.76 9.08 -0.99
N ALA A 4 -0.52 9.33 -2.27
CA ALA A 4 -0.32 8.30 -3.27
C ALA A 4 0.98 8.54 -4.04
N PRO A 5 1.72 7.46 -4.37
CA PRO A 5 2.87 7.58 -5.25
C PRO A 5 2.44 8.05 -6.65
N PHE A 6 3.32 8.77 -7.31
CA PHE A 6 3.12 9.21 -8.69
C PHE A 6 4.43 9.16 -9.46
N SER A 7 4.34 9.01 -10.77
CA SER A 7 5.47 9.00 -11.67
C SER A 7 5.19 9.84 -12.92
N PHE A 8 6.24 10.37 -13.52
CA PHE A 8 6.18 11.12 -14.75
C PHE A 8 7.20 10.58 -15.75
N PRO A 9 6.83 10.37 -17.02
CA PRO A 9 7.79 10.08 -18.08
C PRO A 9 8.65 11.33 -18.34
N LEU A 10 9.95 11.13 -18.49
CA LEU A 10 10.90 12.21 -18.75
C LEU A 10 11.57 12.09 -20.12
N ASP A 11 11.23 11.08 -20.90
CA ASP A 11 11.89 10.73 -22.16
C ASP A 11 11.99 11.86 -23.16
N GLU A 12 10.94 12.69 -23.24
CA GLU A 12 10.84 13.80 -24.20
C GLU A 12 11.54 15.08 -23.72
N VAL A 13 11.81 15.21 -22.43
CA VAL A 13 12.33 16.45 -21.82
C VAL A 13 13.76 16.35 -21.35
N VAL A 14 14.28 15.13 -21.17
CA VAL A 14 15.64 14.90 -20.67
C VAL A 14 16.67 15.13 -21.77
N GLN A 15 17.63 16.00 -21.49
CA GLN A 15 18.84 16.16 -22.29
C GLN A 15 19.83 15.07 -21.92
N ARG A 16 20.00 14.05 -22.78
CA ARG A 16 20.83 12.87 -22.49
C ARG A 16 22.32 13.18 -22.34
N ASN A 17 22.82 14.22 -22.99
CA ASN A 17 24.24 14.62 -22.96
C ASN A 17 24.45 15.99 -22.31
N GLY A 18 23.52 16.44 -21.48
CA GLY A 18 23.52 17.75 -20.88
C GLY A 18 23.15 17.74 -19.39
N LYS A 19 23.20 18.91 -18.78
CA LYS A 19 22.72 19.10 -17.40
C LYS A 19 21.22 19.27 -17.43
N ASN A 20 20.52 18.47 -16.65
CA ASN A 20 19.09 18.59 -16.42
C ASN A 20 18.83 19.24 -15.06
N ARG A 21 17.78 20.03 -14.96
CA ARG A 21 17.30 20.63 -13.71
C ARG A 21 15.87 20.17 -13.47
N LEU A 22 15.64 19.51 -12.34
CA LEU A 22 14.30 19.19 -11.87
C LEU A 22 13.86 20.28 -10.88
N ILE A 23 12.68 20.85 -11.11
CA ILE A 23 12.04 21.80 -10.21
C ILE A 23 10.73 21.16 -9.77
N VAL A 24 10.58 20.96 -8.47
CA VAL A 24 9.34 20.45 -7.86
C VAL A 24 8.69 21.58 -7.11
N LYS A 25 7.46 21.94 -7.49
CA LYS A 25 6.61 22.87 -6.75
C LYS A 25 5.60 22.07 -5.95
N VAL A 26 5.67 22.19 -4.64
CA VAL A 26 4.68 21.63 -3.72
C VAL A 26 3.83 22.74 -3.18
N TRP A 27 2.53 22.56 -3.18
CA TRP A 27 1.58 23.54 -2.68
C TRP A 27 0.59 22.87 -1.76
N SER A 28 0.35 23.47 -0.61
CA SER A 28 -0.68 23.09 0.35
C SER A 28 -1.52 24.32 0.69
N PRO A 29 -2.85 24.24 0.60
CA PRO A 29 -3.71 25.37 0.96
C PRO A 29 -3.61 25.64 2.46
N TRP A 30 -3.69 26.95 2.81
CA TRP A 30 -3.86 27.36 4.19
C TRP A 30 -5.32 27.16 4.63
N ASP A 31 -5.48 27.00 5.93
CA ASP A 31 -6.80 27.03 6.54
C ASP A 31 -7.37 28.46 6.49
N GLU A 32 -8.63 28.58 6.10
CA GLU A 32 -9.32 29.86 6.02
C GLU A 32 -10.43 29.94 7.07
N LYS A 33 -10.59 31.09 7.70
CA LYS A 33 -11.73 31.30 8.57
C LYS A 33 -13.02 31.38 7.78
N VAL A 34 -14.02 30.68 8.26
CA VAL A 34 -15.35 30.71 7.69
C VAL A 34 -16.34 31.19 8.75
N ALA A 35 -16.94 32.33 8.51
CA ALA A 35 -17.91 32.91 9.43
C ALA A 35 -19.17 32.04 9.51
N GLY A 36 -19.63 31.78 10.75
CA GLY A 36 -20.89 31.11 11.00
C GLY A 36 -20.86 29.57 10.93
N ASP A 37 -19.67 28.96 10.93
CA ASP A 37 -19.51 27.49 11.00
C ASP A 37 -19.48 27.03 12.47
N ARG A 38 -20.24 26.00 12.82
CA ARG A 38 -20.22 25.38 14.15
C ARG A 38 -18.85 24.83 14.53
N GLN A 39 -18.06 24.46 13.54
CA GLN A 39 -16.67 24.06 13.72
C GLN A 39 -15.81 25.24 14.17
N GLU A 40 -16.07 26.44 13.66
CA GLU A 40 -15.42 27.66 14.07
C GLU A 40 -15.65 27.97 15.54
N GLU A 41 -16.87 27.74 16.05
CA GLU A 41 -17.20 27.90 17.48
C GLU A 41 -16.43 26.90 18.36
N ARG A 42 -16.20 25.69 17.89
CA ARG A 42 -15.55 24.61 18.63
C ARG A 42 -14.02 24.69 18.60
N THR A 43 -13.45 25.05 17.46
CA THR A 43 -12.00 25.01 17.22
C THR A 43 -11.40 26.39 17.00
N GLY A 44 -12.26 27.41 16.91
CA GLY A 44 -11.84 28.78 16.57
C GLY A 44 -11.43 28.94 15.16
N ALA A 45 -12.02 28.08 14.19
CA ALA A 45 -11.42 28.28 13.05
C ALA A 45 -11.71 28.08 11.68
N VAL A 46 -12.00 27.03 11.19
CA VAL A 46 -11.12 27.01 10.04
C VAL A 46 -11.67 26.12 8.97
N TYR A 47 -11.92 26.72 7.81
CA TYR A 47 -12.19 25.93 6.61
C TYR A 47 -10.96 25.12 6.26
N ARG A 48 -11.11 23.81 6.27
CA ARG A 48 -10.05 22.88 5.84
C ARG A 48 -10.39 22.33 4.49
N ASN A 49 -9.44 22.42 3.59
CA ASN A 49 -9.53 21.74 2.33
C ASN A 49 -9.42 20.22 2.54
N MET A 50 -10.18 19.46 1.77
CA MET A 50 -10.25 18.01 1.84
C MET A 50 -8.89 17.31 1.69
N VAL A 51 -7.92 17.97 1.11
CA VAL A 51 -6.61 17.43 0.78
C VAL A 51 -5.56 18.21 1.55
N LYS A 52 -5.38 17.86 2.80
CA LYS A 52 -4.33 18.41 3.64
C LYS A 52 -3.42 17.30 4.11
N GLY A 53 -2.20 17.61 4.48
CA GLY A 53 -1.23 16.62 4.92
C GLY A 53 -1.69 15.83 6.16
N THR A 54 -0.87 14.91 6.57
CA THR A 54 -1.00 14.15 7.82
C THR A 54 -1.33 15.10 8.96
N TYR A 55 -2.33 14.77 9.77
CA TYR A 55 -2.80 15.60 10.88
C TYR A 55 -3.49 16.90 10.47
N GLU A 56 -4.63 16.79 9.91
CA GLU A 56 -5.52 17.94 9.62
C GLU A 56 -5.97 18.68 10.86
N HIS A 57 -5.82 18.08 12.02
CA HIS A 57 -6.10 18.72 13.32
C HIS A 57 -4.94 19.59 13.79
N SER A 58 -4.61 20.60 13.02
CA SER A 58 -3.56 21.55 13.38
C SER A 58 -3.78 22.20 14.74
N ASP A 59 -5.03 22.34 15.14
CA ASP A 59 -5.46 22.85 16.44
C ASP A 59 -5.20 21.89 17.61
N THR A 60 -5.01 20.60 17.34
CA THR A 60 -4.86 19.57 18.37
C THR A 60 -3.40 19.11 18.54
N PHE A 61 -2.69 18.91 17.44
CA PHE A 61 -1.34 18.32 17.45
C PHE A 61 -0.26 19.22 16.89
N ILE A 62 -0.63 20.17 16.04
CA ILE A 62 0.29 21.08 15.38
C ILE A 62 -0.20 22.51 15.62
N GLN A 63 0.72 23.44 15.83
CA GLN A 63 0.38 24.85 15.92
C GLN A 63 -0.23 25.34 14.60
N ARG A 64 -1.19 26.26 14.67
CA ARG A 64 -1.97 26.73 13.51
C ARG A 64 -1.15 27.39 12.42
N ASP A 65 -0.01 27.96 12.78
CA ASP A 65 0.94 28.57 11.87
C ASP A 65 1.90 27.58 11.21
N VAL A 66 1.80 26.29 11.57
CA VAL A 66 2.57 25.22 10.95
C VAL A 66 1.71 24.50 9.93
N ASN A 67 2.14 24.50 8.68
CA ASN A 67 1.51 23.75 7.58
C ASN A 67 2.53 22.80 6.96
N PRO A 68 2.61 21.56 7.44
CA PRO A 68 3.53 20.57 6.88
C PRO A 68 3.21 20.33 5.41
N VAL A 69 4.18 20.57 4.55
CA VAL A 69 4.05 20.38 3.10
C VAL A 69 5.36 19.82 2.54
N GLY A 70 5.25 18.83 1.69
CA GLY A 70 6.42 18.23 1.07
C GLY A 70 6.17 16.83 0.54
N ILE A 71 7.22 16.28 -0.06
CA ILE A 71 7.26 14.86 -0.44
C ILE A 71 7.86 14.11 0.74
N TYR A 72 7.11 13.17 1.30
CA TYR A 72 7.57 12.37 2.44
C TYR A 72 8.01 10.95 2.05
N GLY A 73 7.60 10.46 0.89
CA GLY A 73 8.09 9.20 0.34
C GLY A 73 9.43 9.35 -0.38
N SER A 74 10.03 8.23 -0.74
CA SER A 74 11.27 8.21 -1.50
C SER A 74 11.09 8.80 -2.90
N VAL A 75 12.10 9.53 -3.38
CA VAL A 75 12.15 10.04 -4.74
C VAL A 75 13.21 9.27 -5.51
N SER A 76 12.84 8.67 -6.62
CA SER A 76 13.75 7.89 -7.46
C SER A 76 13.66 8.27 -8.93
N LEU A 77 14.75 8.10 -9.64
CA LEU A 77 14.79 8.16 -11.10
C LEU A 77 14.97 6.74 -11.64
N ARG A 78 13.96 6.24 -12.34
CA ARG A 78 14.05 4.95 -13.00
C ARG A 78 14.53 5.14 -14.43
N ILE A 79 15.67 4.55 -14.76
CA ILE A 79 16.22 4.54 -16.12
C ILE A 79 16.05 3.12 -16.66
N GLN A 80 15.20 2.96 -17.66
CA GLN A 80 14.92 1.68 -18.28
C GLN A 80 15.42 1.69 -19.72
N LYS A 81 16.26 0.73 -20.06
CA LYS A 81 16.75 0.54 -21.43
C LYS A 81 16.05 -0.67 -22.03
N GLY A 82 15.06 -0.41 -22.89
CA GLY A 82 14.32 -1.49 -23.55
C GLY A 82 13.13 -2.01 -22.73
N THR A 83 12.93 -3.32 -22.77
CA THR A 83 11.79 -4.00 -22.15
C THR A 83 11.87 -4.01 -20.63
N GLY A 84 10.74 -3.79 -19.94
CA GLY A 84 10.64 -3.83 -18.50
C GLY A 84 9.21 -3.60 -18.01
N PHE A 85 8.99 -3.65 -16.70
CA PHE A 85 7.68 -3.35 -16.12
C PHE A 85 7.34 -1.87 -16.30
N ALA A 86 6.14 -1.59 -16.78
CA ALA A 86 5.63 -0.23 -16.90
C ALA A 86 5.25 0.35 -15.53
N GLU A 87 4.72 -0.50 -14.67
CA GLU A 87 4.38 -0.25 -13.27
C GLU A 87 4.63 -1.52 -12.44
N ASN A 88 4.47 -1.43 -11.15
CA ASN A 88 4.62 -2.62 -10.29
C ASN A 88 3.61 -3.69 -10.66
N PRO A 89 4.02 -4.97 -10.76
CA PRO A 89 3.09 -6.08 -10.87
C PRO A 89 2.02 -6.06 -9.77
N GLU A 90 0.80 -6.42 -10.13
CA GLU A 90 -0.34 -6.49 -9.21
C GLU A 90 -0.63 -7.95 -8.88
N PHE A 91 -0.44 -8.31 -7.62
CA PHE A 91 -0.73 -9.65 -7.11
C PHE A 91 -2.01 -9.67 -6.29
N SER A 92 -2.85 -10.65 -6.55
CA SER A 92 -4.06 -10.90 -5.77
C SER A 92 -4.32 -12.39 -5.60
N TYR A 93 -5.17 -12.75 -4.66
CA TYR A 93 -5.54 -14.14 -4.40
C TYR A 93 -6.96 -14.27 -3.90
N GLN A 94 -7.50 -15.48 -4.07
CA GLN A 94 -8.76 -15.91 -3.47
C GLN A 94 -8.56 -17.23 -2.76
N LEU A 95 -8.94 -17.29 -1.48
CA LEU A 95 -8.95 -18.53 -0.72
C LEU A 95 -10.22 -19.33 -1.00
N ASP A 96 -10.10 -20.66 -1.03
CA ASP A 96 -11.25 -21.54 -1.05
C ASP A 96 -12.01 -21.51 0.31
N GLU A 97 -13.17 -22.16 0.36
CA GLU A 97 -13.99 -22.21 1.58
C GLU A 97 -13.32 -22.94 2.74
N ALA A 98 -12.48 -23.93 2.43
CA ALA A 98 -11.73 -24.68 3.42
C ALA A 98 -10.50 -23.92 3.94
N LEU A 99 -10.14 -22.82 3.29
CA LEU A 99 -8.95 -22.00 3.57
C LEU A 99 -7.62 -22.80 3.44
N GLU A 100 -7.62 -23.83 2.60
CA GLU A 100 -6.46 -24.69 2.37
C GLU A 100 -5.78 -24.41 1.03
N ARG A 101 -6.51 -23.77 0.12
CA ARG A 101 -6.04 -23.46 -1.23
C ARG A 101 -6.23 -21.97 -1.53
N ALA A 102 -5.23 -21.38 -2.18
CA ALA A 102 -5.32 -20.05 -2.75
C ALA A 102 -5.23 -20.13 -4.29
N ASP A 103 -6.23 -19.60 -4.97
CA ASP A 103 -6.15 -19.29 -6.38
C ASP A 103 -5.51 -17.90 -6.52
N LEU A 104 -4.46 -17.84 -7.32
CA LEU A 104 -3.53 -16.70 -7.38
C LEU A 104 -3.65 -16.05 -8.74
N HIS A 105 -3.66 -14.74 -8.76
CA HIS A 105 -3.71 -13.93 -9.95
C HIS A 105 -2.61 -12.87 -9.93
N LEU A 106 -1.80 -12.82 -10.99
CA LEU A 106 -0.74 -11.85 -11.17
C LEU A 106 -0.96 -11.10 -12.48
N GLN A 107 -1.16 -9.79 -12.40
CA GLN A 107 -1.22 -8.92 -13.56
C GLN A 107 0.09 -8.14 -13.70
N VAL A 108 0.65 -8.12 -14.89
CA VAL A 108 1.86 -7.36 -15.21
C VAL A 108 1.64 -6.50 -16.44
N LYS A 109 2.13 -5.27 -16.39
CA LYS A 109 2.18 -4.36 -17.53
C LYS A 109 3.63 -4.22 -17.97
N VAL A 110 3.91 -4.65 -19.19
CA VAL A 110 5.25 -4.67 -19.76
C VAL A 110 5.36 -3.62 -20.85
N ARG A 111 6.37 -2.78 -20.77
CA ARG A 111 6.73 -1.81 -21.80
C ARG A 111 7.65 -2.47 -22.80
N ARG A 112 7.40 -2.24 -24.10
CA ARG A 112 8.21 -2.77 -25.23
C ARG A 112 8.43 -4.27 -25.12
N PRO A 113 7.38 -5.07 -25.20
CA PRO A 113 7.46 -6.51 -24.98
C PRO A 113 8.14 -7.20 -26.17
N GLU A 114 9.44 -7.27 -26.16
CA GLU A 114 10.21 -8.06 -27.10
C GLU A 114 10.39 -9.45 -26.51
N ALA A 115 9.80 -10.48 -27.12
CA ALA A 115 10.02 -11.89 -26.87
C ALA A 115 10.67 -12.22 -25.49
N VAL A 116 9.88 -12.08 -24.45
CA VAL A 116 10.31 -12.19 -23.05
C VAL A 116 9.55 -13.32 -22.34
N SER A 117 10.12 -13.80 -21.25
CA SER A 117 9.43 -14.69 -20.31
C SER A 117 9.27 -14.04 -18.95
N LEU A 118 8.20 -14.40 -18.26
CA LEU A 118 7.97 -14.07 -16.87
C LEU A 118 8.26 -15.29 -16.00
N ARG A 119 9.15 -15.12 -15.04
CA ARG A 119 9.30 -16.05 -13.93
C ARG A 119 8.64 -15.44 -12.72
N TRP A 120 7.77 -16.18 -12.10
CA TRP A 120 7.24 -15.77 -10.82
C TRP A 120 7.27 -16.92 -9.82
N SER A 121 7.53 -16.58 -8.58
CA SER A 121 7.67 -17.53 -7.50
C SER A 121 7.09 -17.00 -6.22
N ILE A 122 6.60 -17.91 -5.39
CA ILE A 122 6.17 -17.65 -4.03
C ILE A 122 7.06 -18.43 -3.10
N THR A 123 7.68 -17.72 -2.16
CA THR A 123 8.56 -18.30 -1.15
C THR A 123 7.92 -18.09 0.22
N ASP A 124 7.81 -19.16 0.98
CA ASP A 124 7.43 -19.07 2.37
C ASP A 124 8.57 -18.43 3.18
N CYS A 125 8.33 -17.24 3.71
CA CYS A 125 9.36 -16.47 4.43
C CYS A 125 9.80 -17.12 5.75
N PHE A 126 8.96 -17.97 6.35
CA PHE A 126 9.28 -18.64 7.60
C PHE A 126 10.24 -19.82 7.40
N THR A 127 10.09 -20.58 6.30
CA THR A 127 10.92 -21.76 6.00
C THR A 127 11.98 -21.50 4.96
N GLY A 128 11.85 -20.44 4.17
CA GLY A 128 12.68 -20.17 2.99
C GLY A 128 12.39 -21.08 1.80
N VAL A 129 11.35 -21.91 1.86
CA VAL A 129 11.00 -22.84 0.80
C VAL A 129 10.21 -22.15 -0.29
N VAL A 130 10.60 -22.36 -1.54
CA VAL A 130 9.81 -21.94 -2.71
C VAL A 130 8.63 -22.90 -2.86
N VAL A 131 7.43 -22.40 -2.62
CA VAL A 131 6.18 -23.18 -2.64
C VAL A 131 5.47 -23.13 -4.00
N LEU A 132 5.77 -22.14 -4.81
CA LEU A 132 5.33 -22.03 -6.20
C LEU A 132 6.46 -21.46 -7.04
N SER A 133 6.67 -22.03 -8.25
CA SER A 133 7.56 -21.44 -9.25
C SER A 133 6.99 -21.71 -10.64
N LYS A 134 6.82 -20.67 -11.42
CA LYS A 134 6.35 -20.72 -12.79
C LYS A 134 7.26 -19.91 -13.71
N ASN A 135 7.34 -20.36 -14.95
CA ASN A 135 8.02 -19.64 -16.02
C ASN A 135 7.13 -19.69 -17.26
N GLU A 136 6.68 -18.53 -17.71
CA GLU A 136 5.72 -18.41 -18.80
C GLU A 136 6.26 -17.48 -19.87
N GLU A 137 6.20 -17.92 -21.12
CA GLU A 137 6.54 -17.06 -22.24
C GLU A 137 5.41 -16.07 -22.49
N LEU A 138 5.74 -14.80 -22.62
CA LEU A 138 4.77 -13.76 -22.97
C LEU A 138 4.48 -13.79 -24.48
N THR A 139 3.70 -14.80 -24.88
CA THR A 139 3.17 -14.94 -26.23
C THR A 139 1.71 -14.47 -26.25
N GLY A 140 1.37 -13.56 -27.15
CA GLY A 140 -0.02 -13.10 -27.31
C GLY A 140 -0.43 -11.97 -26.36
N VAL A 141 0.52 -11.18 -25.94
CA VAL A 141 0.28 -9.99 -25.10
C VAL A 141 -0.68 -9.04 -25.80
N GLN A 142 -1.76 -8.68 -25.16
CA GLN A 142 -2.75 -7.74 -25.71
C GLN A 142 -2.17 -6.32 -25.68
N PRO A 143 -2.08 -5.61 -26.83
CA PRO A 143 -1.70 -4.20 -26.81
C PRO A 143 -2.72 -3.40 -25.98
N CYS A 144 -2.25 -2.63 -25.05
CA CYS A 144 -3.10 -1.74 -24.25
C CYS A 144 -2.91 -0.29 -24.73
N GLY A 145 -3.80 0.15 -25.63
CA GLY A 145 -3.95 1.56 -26.03
C GLY A 145 -2.75 2.24 -26.71
N ASP A 146 -1.57 2.04 -26.20
CA ASP A 146 -0.30 2.49 -26.74
C ASP A 146 0.47 1.26 -27.25
N SER A 147 0.97 1.31 -28.45
CA SER A 147 1.64 0.18 -29.13
C SER A 147 2.89 -0.33 -28.40
N GLU A 148 3.36 0.39 -27.40
CA GLU A 148 4.53 0.03 -26.58
C GLU A 148 4.17 -0.67 -25.26
N LEU A 149 2.90 -0.80 -24.92
CA LEU A 149 2.43 -1.40 -23.67
C LEU A 149 1.69 -2.70 -23.91
N ALA A 150 1.97 -3.66 -23.05
CA ALA A 150 1.32 -4.95 -23.08
C ALA A 150 0.94 -5.41 -21.68
N VAL A 151 -0.26 -5.98 -21.53
CA VAL A 151 -0.76 -6.56 -20.29
C VAL A 151 -0.73 -8.06 -20.37
N ALA A 152 -0.19 -8.72 -19.36
CA ALA A 152 -0.25 -10.16 -19.18
C ALA A 152 -0.88 -10.50 -17.84
N CYS A 153 -1.78 -11.47 -17.84
CA CYS A 153 -2.38 -12.05 -16.64
C CYS A 153 -1.92 -13.49 -16.50
N LEU A 154 -1.43 -13.84 -15.32
CA LEU A 154 -0.93 -15.16 -14.99
C LEU A 154 -1.70 -15.69 -13.80
N ASP A 155 -2.13 -16.96 -13.91
CA ASP A 155 -2.85 -17.63 -12.84
C ASP A 155 -2.02 -18.75 -12.23
N GLY A 156 -2.26 -19.00 -10.96
CA GLY A 156 -1.63 -20.07 -10.22
C GLY A 156 -2.53 -20.61 -9.13
N THR A 157 -2.12 -21.72 -8.55
CA THR A 157 -2.79 -22.27 -7.38
C THR A 157 -1.75 -22.72 -6.38
N LEU A 158 -1.95 -22.36 -5.14
CA LEU A 158 -1.15 -22.81 -4.01
C LEU A 158 -2.01 -23.66 -3.09
N SER A 159 -1.61 -24.92 -2.86
CA SER A 159 -2.28 -25.82 -1.93
C SER A 159 -1.54 -25.85 -0.60
N ASN A 160 -2.25 -26.25 0.46
CA ASN A 160 -1.74 -26.30 1.83
C ASN A 160 -1.21 -24.94 2.31
N VAL A 161 -1.99 -23.90 2.08
CA VAL A 161 -1.65 -22.53 2.42
C VAL A 161 -1.57 -22.38 3.93
N ARG A 162 -0.46 -21.84 4.43
CA ARG A 162 -0.35 -21.42 5.83
C ARG A 162 -0.92 -20.01 5.95
N LEU A 163 -2.01 -19.88 6.71
CA LEU A 163 -2.74 -18.63 6.83
C LEU A 163 -1.99 -17.63 7.75
N TRP A 164 -2.01 -16.39 7.36
CA TRP A 164 -1.61 -15.29 8.23
C TRP A 164 -2.62 -15.12 9.36
N ASN A 165 -2.13 -14.99 10.57
CA ASN A 165 -2.95 -14.70 11.74
C ASN A 165 -2.35 -13.54 12.53
N THR A 166 -3.18 -12.87 13.32
CA THR A 166 -2.62 -11.97 14.33
C THR A 166 -1.83 -12.78 15.38
N TRP A 167 -0.83 -12.12 15.97
CA TRP A 167 0.11 -12.76 16.90
C TRP A 167 -0.55 -13.52 18.06
N ASP A 168 -1.76 -13.09 18.48
CA ASP A 168 -2.54 -13.70 19.56
C ASP A 168 -3.46 -14.85 19.10
N LYS A 169 -3.63 -15.01 17.80
CA LYS A 169 -4.47 -16.05 17.18
C LYS A 169 -3.66 -17.14 16.48
N GLY A 170 -2.39 -16.89 16.25
CA GLY A 170 -1.51 -17.85 15.58
C GLY A 170 -0.23 -17.21 15.06
N THR A 171 0.38 -17.87 14.11
CA THR A 171 1.59 -17.37 13.47
C THR A 171 1.23 -16.46 12.29
N PRO A 172 1.84 -15.28 12.15
CA PRO A 172 1.66 -14.42 11.01
C PRO A 172 2.52 -14.91 9.83
N PHE A 173 2.09 -15.97 9.16
CA PHE A 173 2.81 -16.50 8.01
C PHE A 173 2.79 -15.52 6.85
N VAL A 174 3.97 -15.10 6.42
CA VAL A 174 4.19 -14.19 5.30
C VAL A 174 4.91 -14.94 4.18
N TYR A 175 4.52 -14.64 2.97
CA TYR A 175 5.11 -15.16 1.74
C TYR A 175 5.72 -14.02 0.94
N ARG A 176 6.82 -14.30 0.25
CA ARG A 176 7.45 -13.40 -0.69
C ARG A 176 7.03 -13.78 -2.10
N VAL A 177 6.39 -12.86 -2.78
CA VAL A 177 6.06 -12.95 -4.21
C VAL A 177 7.16 -12.26 -4.99
N LYS A 178 7.82 -12.98 -5.88
CA LYS A 178 8.87 -12.43 -6.75
C LYS A 178 8.49 -12.62 -8.21
N VAL A 179 8.56 -11.54 -8.97
CA VAL A 179 8.29 -11.52 -10.40
C VAL A 179 9.54 -11.04 -11.12
N THR A 180 9.99 -11.77 -12.11
CA THR A 180 11.20 -11.47 -12.88
C THR A 180 10.90 -11.53 -14.37
N LEU A 181 11.17 -10.43 -15.05
CA LEU A 181 11.09 -10.36 -16.51
C LEU A 181 12.44 -10.73 -17.11
N CYS A 182 12.45 -11.70 -17.99
CA CYS A 182 13.67 -12.23 -18.60
C CYS A 182 13.63 -12.14 -20.12
N ALA A 183 14.76 -11.83 -20.73
CA ALA A 183 14.96 -11.99 -22.17
C ALA A 183 15.04 -13.47 -22.56
N LYS A 184 14.93 -13.79 -23.86
CA LYS A 184 15.05 -15.16 -24.38
C LYS A 184 16.32 -15.91 -23.95
N ASN A 185 17.42 -15.20 -23.80
CA ASN A 185 18.69 -15.75 -23.35
C ASN A 185 18.78 -15.95 -21.83
N GLY A 186 17.69 -15.68 -21.09
CA GLY A 186 17.62 -15.78 -19.63
C GLY A 186 18.16 -14.57 -18.86
N THR A 187 18.64 -13.54 -19.53
CA THR A 187 19.07 -12.30 -18.85
C THR A 187 17.89 -11.62 -18.18
N VAL A 188 18.05 -11.26 -16.91
CA VAL A 188 17.06 -10.50 -16.16
C VAL A 188 17.00 -9.06 -16.70
N LEU A 189 15.83 -8.65 -17.13
CA LEU A 189 15.55 -7.30 -17.64
C LEU A 189 15.00 -6.41 -16.54
N ASP A 190 14.12 -6.98 -15.69
CA ASP A 190 13.49 -6.26 -14.59
C ASP A 190 13.04 -7.26 -13.51
N ALA A 191 12.87 -6.79 -12.27
CA ALA A 191 12.40 -7.62 -11.18
C ALA A 191 11.57 -6.80 -10.20
N TYR A 192 10.55 -7.45 -9.63
CA TYR A 192 9.70 -6.91 -8.57
C TYR A 192 9.55 -7.94 -7.47
N GLU A 193 9.43 -7.47 -6.25
CA GLU A 193 9.25 -8.32 -5.08
C GLU A 193 8.36 -7.63 -4.06
N GLU A 194 7.43 -8.36 -3.49
CA GLU A 194 6.57 -7.92 -2.40
C GLU A 194 6.30 -9.05 -1.41
N THR A 195 5.80 -8.72 -0.24
CA THR A 195 5.35 -9.70 0.76
C THR A 195 3.85 -9.68 0.91
N THR A 196 3.26 -10.82 1.21
CA THR A 196 1.82 -10.98 1.46
C THR A 196 1.54 -12.05 2.49
N GLY A 197 0.42 -11.90 3.21
CA GLY A 197 -0.11 -12.94 4.08
C GLY A 197 -1.47 -13.42 3.58
N PHE A 198 -1.65 -14.72 3.40
CA PHE A 198 -2.94 -15.29 3.00
C PHE A 198 -3.91 -15.27 4.17
N ARG A 199 -4.99 -14.51 4.05
CA ARG A 199 -6.01 -14.37 5.09
C ARG A 199 -7.38 -14.07 4.50
N LYS A 200 -8.43 -14.46 5.22
CA LYS A 200 -9.81 -14.06 4.94
C LYS A 200 -10.33 -13.26 6.13
N ILE A 201 -10.71 -12.03 5.87
CA ILE A 201 -11.33 -11.15 6.87
C ILE A 201 -12.77 -10.90 6.44
N GLU A 202 -13.70 -11.13 7.36
CA GLU A 202 -15.12 -10.94 7.13
C GLU A 202 -15.70 -10.07 8.24
N MET A 203 -16.69 -9.26 7.88
CA MET A 203 -17.45 -8.46 8.83
C MET A 203 -18.91 -8.87 8.76
N GLN A 204 -19.44 -9.30 9.88
CA GLN A 204 -20.88 -9.53 10.06
C GLN A 204 -21.46 -8.37 10.86
N ARG A 205 -22.45 -7.71 10.29
CA ARG A 205 -23.09 -6.55 10.90
C ARG A 205 -24.58 -6.78 11.02
N THR A 206 -25.07 -6.61 12.24
CA THR A 206 -26.51 -6.55 12.55
C THR A 206 -26.82 -5.20 13.21
N PRO A 207 -28.10 -4.85 13.42
CA PRO A 207 -28.45 -3.64 14.18
C PRO A 207 -27.87 -3.63 15.59
N GLU A 208 -27.65 -4.80 16.19
CA GLU A 208 -27.23 -4.95 17.60
C GLU A 208 -25.74 -5.06 17.73
N MET A 209 -25.02 -5.57 16.72
CA MET A 209 -23.58 -5.79 16.83
C MET A 209 -22.83 -5.82 15.50
N THR A 210 -21.55 -5.54 15.58
CA THR A 210 -20.58 -5.80 14.50
C THR A 210 -19.57 -6.82 14.98
N LYS A 211 -19.40 -7.89 14.22
CA LYS A 211 -18.48 -9.00 14.50
C LYS A 211 -17.49 -9.13 13.37
N PHE A 212 -16.22 -9.26 13.72
CA PHE A 212 -15.15 -9.55 12.77
C PHE A 212 -14.73 -11.01 12.86
N ILE A 213 -14.41 -11.59 11.72
CA ILE A 213 -14.01 -12.98 11.59
C ILE A 213 -12.68 -12.99 10.82
N LEU A 214 -11.66 -13.60 11.38
CA LEU A 214 -10.38 -13.83 10.75
C LEU A 214 -10.21 -15.34 10.52
N ASN A 215 -10.08 -15.74 9.27
CA ASN A 215 -9.88 -17.14 8.89
C ASN A 215 -10.94 -18.08 9.49
N GLY A 216 -12.20 -17.68 9.42
CA GLY A 216 -13.35 -18.44 9.92
C GLY A 216 -13.49 -18.43 11.45
N LYS A 217 -12.67 -17.69 12.20
CA LYS A 217 -12.72 -17.61 13.67
C LYS A 217 -13.03 -16.20 14.13
N ASP A 218 -13.78 -16.11 15.21
CA ASP A 218 -14.11 -14.83 15.86
C ASP A 218 -12.85 -14.03 16.17
N PHE A 219 -12.84 -12.81 15.70
CA PHE A 219 -11.74 -11.88 15.89
C PHE A 219 -12.17 -10.67 16.70
N TYR A 220 -11.79 -10.66 17.99
CA TYR A 220 -11.97 -9.50 18.83
C TYR A 220 -10.80 -8.54 18.67
N MET A 221 -11.08 -7.39 18.07
CA MET A 221 -10.08 -6.35 17.82
C MET A 221 -9.75 -5.58 19.09
N ARG A 222 -8.52 -5.69 19.56
CA ARG A 222 -7.94 -4.86 20.61
C ARG A 222 -6.94 -3.93 19.95
N GLY A 223 -7.38 -2.71 19.68
CA GLY A 223 -6.58 -1.75 18.89
C GLY A 223 -6.33 -0.45 19.62
N THR A 224 -5.35 0.27 19.12
CA THR A 224 -5.07 1.65 19.48
C THR A 224 -4.91 2.49 18.22
N ALA A 225 -5.25 3.77 18.28
CA ALA A 225 -4.94 4.70 17.22
C ALA A 225 -3.42 4.93 17.18
N TYR A 226 -2.87 4.91 15.99
CA TYR A 226 -1.46 5.16 15.74
C TYR A 226 -1.29 6.48 15.00
N PHE A 227 -0.42 7.29 15.53
CA PHE A 227 0.02 8.54 14.95
C PHE A 227 1.54 8.49 14.86
N PRO A 228 2.13 8.48 13.66
CA PRO A 228 3.58 8.57 13.49
C PRO A 228 4.07 9.98 13.86
N ASP A 229 5.29 10.31 13.48
CA ASP A 229 5.77 11.69 13.59
C ASP A 229 4.92 12.64 12.74
N VAL A 230 4.78 13.88 13.17
CA VAL A 230 4.15 14.95 12.39
C VAL A 230 4.76 15.06 10.99
N TYR A 231 6.05 14.86 10.90
CA TYR A 231 6.76 14.73 9.64
C TYR A 231 6.98 13.24 9.32
N VAL A 232 6.12 12.66 8.51
CA VAL A 232 6.23 11.24 8.11
C VAL A 232 7.58 10.95 7.49
N SER A 233 8.24 11.93 6.88
CA SER A 233 9.61 11.81 6.37
C SER A 233 10.67 11.53 7.46
N ALA A 234 10.36 11.75 8.73
CA ALA A 234 11.23 11.40 9.86
C ALA A 234 11.06 9.93 10.31
N MET A 235 10.06 9.25 9.79
CA MET A 235 9.83 7.83 10.06
C MET A 235 10.75 6.94 9.24
N ASN A 236 11.14 5.82 9.82
CA ASN A 236 11.92 4.77 9.18
C ASN A 236 11.54 3.41 9.77
N GLU A 237 12.07 2.34 9.20
CA GLU A 237 11.76 0.96 9.62
C GLU A 237 12.03 0.73 11.10
N GLU A 238 13.17 1.18 11.62
CA GLU A 238 13.56 0.98 13.03
C GLU A 238 12.54 1.62 13.99
N ARG A 239 12.11 2.84 13.66
CA ARG A 239 11.14 3.58 14.47
C ARG A 239 9.77 2.95 14.43
N TYR A 240 9.26 2.56 13.25
CA TYR A 240 8.02 1.83 13.14
C TYR A 240 8.06 0.49 13.87
N ARG A 241 9.12 -0.27 13.71
CA ARG A 241 9.31 -1.57 14.38
C ARG A 241 9.28 -1.43 15.89
N ARG A 242 9.97 -0.44 16.43
CA ARG A 242 9.94 -0.13 17.88
C ARG A 242 8.53 0.17 18.36
N ASP A 243 7.82 1.06 17.68
CA ASP A 243 6.49 1.50 18.06
C ASP A 243 5.47 0.34 17.96
N LEU A 244 5.51 -0.41 16.87
CA LEU A 244 4.64 -1.58 16.67
C LEU A 244 4.92 -2.70 17.66
N LEU A 245 6.19 -2.92 18.04
CA LEU A 245 6.54 -3.89 19.10
C LEU A 245 6.01 -3.44 20.46
N GLN A 246 6.03 -2.15 20.79
CA GLN A 246 5.42 -1.64 22.02
C GLN A 246 3.91 -1.88 22.03
N ILE A 247 3.22 -1.61 20.92
CA ILE A 247 1.79 -1.87 20.76
C ILE A 247 1.49 -3.36 20.96
N LYS A 248 2.21 -4.24 20.28
CA LYS A 248 2.08 -5.69 20.41
C LYS A 248 2.32 -6.16 21.85
N ASN A 249 3.41 -5.72 22.48
CA ASN A 249 3.78 -6.10 23.84
C ASN A 249 2.80 -5.58 24.90
N SER A 250 2.04 -4.54 24.57
CA SER A 250 0.94 -4.03 25.40
C SER A 250 -0.36 -4.84 25.24
N GLY A 251 -0.35 -5.91 24.44
CA GLY A 251 -1.49 -6.81 24.26
C GLY A 251 -2.45 -6.41 23.15
N PHE A 252 -2.15 -5.41 22.36
CA PHE A 252 -2.95 -5.02 21.19
C PHE A 252 -2.66 -5.95 20.01
N ASN A 253 -3.70 -6.31 19.27
CA ASN A 253 -3.61 -7.14 18.07
C ASN A 253 -3.95 -6.37 16.78
N MET A 254 -4.23 -5.07 16.90
CA MET A 254 -4.61 -4.21 15.80
C MET A 254 -4.09 -2.79 16.02
N VAL A 255 -3.82 -2.10 14.92
CA VAL A 255 -3.51 -0.66 14.86
C VAL A 255 -4.55 0.04 14.01
N ARG A 256 -5.07 1.17 14.47
CA ARG A 256 -5.87 2.06 13.64
C ARG A 256 -4.98 3.14 13.07
N VAL A 257 -4.80 3.15 11.77
CA VAL A 257 -4.17 4.26 11.03
C VAL A 257 -5.20 5.35 10.89
N HIS A 258 -5.03 6.40 11.69
CA HIS A 258 -6.05 7.44 11.82
C HIS A 258 -5.84 8.56 10.80
N VAL A 259 -6.68 8.56 9.76
CA VAL A 259 -6.80 9.59 8.70
C VAL A 259 -5.50 10.04 8.02
N HIS A 260 -4.57 9.10 7.84
CA HIS A 260 -3.34 9.32 7.10
C HIS A 260 -2.91 8.06 6.37
N VAL A 261 -1.87 8.14 5.57
CA VAL A 261 -1.22 7.00 4.92
C VAL A 261 0.23 6.96 5.36
N ASP A 262 0.63 5.83 5.94
CA ASP A 262 2.00 5.60 6.36
C ASP A 262 2.91 5.15 5.19
N LEU A 263 4.20 5.08 5.45
CA LEU A 263 5.17 4.52 4.49
C LEU A 263 4.91 3.00 4.30
N PRO A 264 5.18 2.44 3.12
CA PRO A 264 4.96 1.01 2.84
C PRO A 264 5.52 0.07 3.89
N VAL A 265 6.71 0.36 4.42
CA VAL A 265 7.38 -0.44 5.44
C VAL A 265 6.55 -0.61 6.73
N PHE A 266 5.67 0.35 7.05
CA PHE A 266 4.76 0.22 8.19
C PHE A 266 3.80 -0.97 8.01
N TYR A 267 3.21 -1.10 6.83
CA TYR A 267 2.26 -2.17 6.50
C TYR A 267 2.95 -3.54 6.46
N GLU A 268 4.15 -3.59 5.89
CA GLU A 268 5.00 -4.79 5.86
C GLU A 268 5.34 -5.27 7.28
N LEU A 269 5.68 -4.36 8.17
CA LEU A 269 5.96 -4.66 9.58
C LEU A 269 4.71 -5.13 10.34
N CYS A 270 3.53 -4.58 10.04
CA CYS A 270 2.29 -5.08 10.62
C CYS A 270 2.01 -6.52 10.21
N ASP A 271 2.23 -6.87 8.94
CA ASP A 271 2.12 -8.25 8.46
C ASP A 271 3.14 -9.17 9.13
N GLU A 272 4.41 -8.75 9.25
CA GLU A 272 5.47 -9.51 9.91
C GLU A 272 5.17 -9.75 11.41
N LEU A 273 4.72 -8.71 12.09
CA LEU A 273 4.47 -8.75 13.53
C LEU A 273 3.13 -9.38 13.92
N GLY A 274 2.25 -9.62 12.97
CA GLY A 274 0.91 -10.14 13.19
C GLY A 274 -0.02 -9.11 13.83
N LEU A 275 0.01 -7.88 13.35
CA LEU A 275 -0.89 -6.81 13.75
C LEU A 275 -1.91 -6.55 12.65
N GLY A 276 -3.19 -6.61 12.96
CA GLY A 276 -4.25 -6.17 12.07
C GLY A 276 -4.21 -4.65 11.89
N ILE A 277 -4.76 -4.18 10.77
CA ILE A 277 -4.84 -2.75 10.48
C ILE A 277 -6.31 -2.38 10.24
N MET A 278 -6.75 -1.30 10.90
CA MET A 278 -7.94 -0.57 10.53
C MET A 278 -7.49 0.76 9.94
N HIS A 279 -7.73 0.94 8.66
CA HIS A 279 -7.30 2.15 7.95
C HIS A 279 -8.49 3.07 7.75
N ASP A 280 -8.42 4.27 8.31
CA ASP A 280 -9.37 5.32 8.01
C ASP A 280 -9.01 5.96 6.66
N SER A 281 -10.03 6.43 5.95
CA SER A 281 -9.78 7.29 4.78
C SER A 281 -9.10 8.59 5.23
N GLU A 282 -8.17 9.07 4.42
CA GLU A 282 -7.52 10.37 4.60
C GLU A 282 -8.45 11.56 4.34
N TYR A 283 -9.66 11.31 3.81
CA TYR A 283 -10.71 12.33 3.68
C TYR A 283 -11.31 12.61 5.05
N ASN A 284 -10.96 13.75 5.60
CA ASN A 284 -11.41 14.14 6.93
C ASN A 284 -12.08 15.49 6.90
N TRP A 285 -13.16 15.63 7.68
CA TRP A 285 -13.83 16.91 7.95
C TRP A 285 -14.28 17.68 6.71
N THR A 286 -14.83 16.98 5.75
CA THR A 286 -15.47 17.65 4.62
C THR A 286 -16.76 18.34 5.08
N ARG A 287 -17.00 19.53 4.56
CA ARG A 287 -18.19 20.31 4.89
C ARG A 287 -19.51 19.77 4.36
N SER A 288 -19.46 18.96 3.36
CA SER A 288 -20.65 18.50 2.67
C SER A 288 -21.27 17.28 3.34
N GLU A 289 -21.75 17.44 4.55
CA GLU A 289 -22.77 16.52 5.07
C GLU A 289 -24.07 16.56 4.23
N GLU A 290 -24.25 17.58 3.42
CA GLU A 290 -25.38 17.75 2.53
C GLU A 290 -25.47 16.68 1.44
N HIS A 291 -24.39 15.96 1.16
CA HIS A 291 -24.38 14.89 0.15
C HIS A 291 -24.43 13.46 0.72
N THR A 292 -24.50 13.30 2.03
CA THR A 292 -24.56 11.98 2.67
C THR A 292 -25.96 11.56 3.09
N SER A 293 -26.98 12.33 2.76
CA SER A 293 -28.37 12.11 3.15
C SER A 293 -29.29 11.68 2.00
N GLU A 294 -28.76 11.27 0.84
CA GLU A 294 -29.52 10.64 -0.22
C GLU A 294 -29.20 9.15 -0.37
#